data_4e1e247bb1b7825201bec74fd5be1aa9
#
_entry.id   4e1e247bb1b7825201bec74fd5be1aa9
#
_cell.length_a   1.000
_cell.length_b   1.000
_cell.length_c   1.000
_cell.angle_alpha   90.00
_cell.angle_beta   90.00
_cell.angle_gamma   90.00
#
_symmetry.space_group_name_H-M   'P 1'
#
loop_
_entity.id
_entity.type
_entity.pdbx_description
1 polymer ?
#
loop_
_entity_poly.entity_id
_entity_poly.type
_entity_poly.pdbx_seq_one_letter_code
_entity_poly.pdbx_strand_id
1 'polypeptide(L)'
;MRLRNAVLLVMGLAAACRSGPAPLRLGTTYTVQQSGALAVLESLWTGPPPFTTVVAPSGQILRAAANGDLDVVITHAPALEERLLVAPGHALLRCPLAASRFAVVGPAADPAHVATAATAAEAFRRIAALGGPFVSRGDSSGTHVKELALWHAAGVTPAPRWYLESGADQAATLHLADERRAYALADLPTYAKLQGLASRVLFAADTALTNPYTLYLVRRPQAHPAARDFATWATHAGRDAVLALRLGDGTAAFVRQPGECDATARP
;
A
#
# COMPACT_ATOMS: atom_id res chain seq x y z
N MET A 1 -23.03 -29.48 75.18
CA MET A 1 -21.98 -29.43 74.13
C MET A 1 -22.61 -28.78 72.90
N ARG A 2 -22.37 -27.48 72.65
CA ARG A 2 -22.98 -26.69 71.57
C ARG A 2 -21.88 -26.44 70.51
N LEU A 3 -22.04 -27.06 69.32
CA LEU A 3 -21.17 -26.78 68.15
C LEU A 3 -21.58 -25.43 67.55
N ARG A 4 -20.64 -24.48 67.49
CA ARG A 4 -20.80 -23.20 66.77
C ARG A 4 -20.31 -23.41 65.33
N ASN A 5 -21.25 -23.36 64.37
CA ASN A 5 -20.94 -23.35 62.96
C ASN A 5 -20.36 -21.96 62.58
N ALA A 6 -19.09 -21.92 62.20
CA ALA A 6 -18.48 -20.75 61.61
C ALA A 6 -18.71 -20.80 60.09
N VAL A 7 -19.50 -19.85 59.57
CA VAL A 7 -19.66 -19.64 58.12
C VAL A 7 -18.52 -18.76 57.65
N LEU A 8 -17.59 -19.31 56.85
CA LEU A 8 -16.57 -18.57 56.16
C LEU A 8 -17.18 -17.93 54.92
N LEU A 9 -17.31 -16.61 54.96
CA LEU A 9 -17.68 -15.79 53.80
C LEU A 9 -16.44 -15.57 52.90
N VAL A 10 -16.34 -16.33 51.81
CA VAL A 10 -15.30 -16.11 50.79
C VAL A 10 -15.73 -14.95 49.91
N MET A 11 -15.20 -13.75 50.17
CA MET A 11 -15.29 -12.62 49.27
C MET A 11 -14.43 -12.88 48.05
N GLY A 12 -15.03 -13.31 46.91
CA GLY A 12 -14.39 -13.37 45.63
C GLY A 12 -14.10 -11.94 45.11
N LEU A 13 -12.81 -11.54 45.09
CA LEU A 13 -12.36 -10.37 44.35
C LEU A 13 -12.49 -10.71 42.85
N ALA A 14 -13.56 -10.24 42.23
CA ALA A 14 -13.62 -10.18 40.77
C ALA A 14 -12.64 -9.09 40.33
N ALA A 15 -11.44 -9.48 39.92
CA ALA A 15 -10.50 -8.64 39.21
C ALA A 15 -11.14 -8.28 37.86
N ALA A 16 -11.79 -7.12 37.79
CA ALA A 16 -12.23 -6.54 36.53
C ALA A 16 -10.95 -6.22 35.72
N CYS A 17 -10.61 -7.08 34.78
CA CYS A 17 -9.64 -6.76 33.74
C CYS A 17 -10.20 -5.52 33.02
N ARG A 18 -9.69 -4.33 33.38
CA ARG A 18 -9.86 -3.13 32.58
C ARG A 18 -9.06 -3.35 31.30
N SER A 19 -9.67 -3.98 30.30
CA SER A 19 -9.15 -3.93 28.95
C SER A 19 -9.13 -2.45 28.55
N GLY A 20 -7.94 -1.90 28.28
CA GLY A 20 -7.82 -0.57 27.69
C GLY A 20 -8.64 -0.49 26.38
N PRO A 21 -8.90 0.70 25.86
CA PRO A 21 -9.59 0.84 24.59
C PRO A 21 -8.89 0.01 23.51
N ALA A 22 -9.68 -0.70 22.69
CA ALA A 22 -9.15 -1.50 21.60
C ALA A 22 -8.26 -0.62 20.70
N PRO A 23 -7.14 -1.13 20.13
CA PRO A 23 -6.30 -0.33 19.24
C PRO A 23 -7.05 0.01 17.95
N LEU A 24 -6.76 1.20 17.38
CA LEU A 24 -7.16 1.57 16.02
C LEU A 24 -6.52 0.61 15.02
N ARG A 25 -7.28 0.03 14.11
CA ARG A 25 -6.79 -0.95 13.12
C ARG A 25 -6.55 -0.26 11.78
N LEU A 26 -5.27 -0.05 11.46
CA LEU A 26 -4.81 0.50 10.20
C LEU A 26 -4.48 -0.64 9.23
N GLY A 27 -5.13 -0.70 8.07
CA GLY A 27 -4.75 -1.56 6.97
C GLY A 27 -3.90 -0.80 5.96
N THR A 28 -2.78 -1.38 5.52
CA THR A 28 -1.96 -0.75 4.48
C THR A 28 -1.22 -1.78 3.63
N THR A 29 -0.42 -1.30 2.68
CA THR A 29 0.25 -2.18 1.70
C THR A 29 1.75 -2.26 1.95
N TYR A 30 2.38 -3.33 1.44
CA TYR A 30 3.83 -3.47 1.47
C TYR A 30 4.54 -2.25 0.87
N THR A 31 3.99 -1.66 -0.19
CA THR A 31 4.56 -0.48 -0.82
C THR A 31 4.57 0.73 0.12
N VAL A 32 3.49 0.96 0.90
CA VAL A 32 3.45 2.03 1.91
C VAL A 32 4.46 1.77 3.03
N GLN A 33 4.63 0.50 3.44
CA GLN A 33 5.61 0.10 4.43
C GLN A 33 7.04 0.27 3.91
N GLN A 34 7.36 -0.33 2.77
CA GLN A 34 8.71 -0.39 2.21
C GLN A 34 9.21 0.97 1.69
N SER A 35 8.31 1.86 1.27
CA SER A 35 8.64 3.25 0.91
C SER A 35 9.06 4.11 2.11
N GLY A 36 8.73 3.68 3.35
CA GLY A 36 8.97 4.41 4.59
C GLY A 36 7.82 5.35 4.98
N ALA A 37 6.77 5.47 4.17
CA ALA A 37 5.63 6.31 4.52
C ALA A 37 4.91 5.82 5.78
N LEU A 38 4.75 4.48 5.95
CA LEU A 38 4.16 3.91 7.16
C LEU A 38 4.96 4.27 8.41
N ALA A 39 6.29 4.09 8.39
CA ALA A 39 7.15 4.38 9.54
C ALA A 39 7.04 5.84 9.99
N VAL A 40 6.91 6.78 9.04
CA VAL A 40 6.69 8.20 9.35
C VAL A 40 5.34 8.41 10.03
N LEU A 41 4.27 7.81 9.50
CA LEU A 41 2.93 7.92 10.11
C LEU A 41 2.90 7.29 11.51
N GLU A 42 3.55 6.14 11.70
CA GLU A 42 3.63 5.45 13.00
C GLU A 42 4.40 6.26 14.04
N SER A 43 5.52 6.87 13.64
CA SER A 43 6.38 7.60 14.56
C SER A 43 5.82 8.95 15.02
N LEU A 44 4.96 9.57 14.23
CA LEU A 44 4.46 10.92 14.48
C LEU A 44 3.03 10.96 15.02
N TRP A 45 2.27 9.87 14.94
CA TRP A 45 0.94 9.82 15.55
C TRP A 45 1.04 9.72 17.07
N THR A 46 0.55 10.73 17.77
CA THR A 46 0.55 10.80 19.25
C THR A 46 -0.85 10.65 19.85
N GLY A 47 -1.86 10.43 19.00
CA GLY A 47 -3.25 10.27 19.48
C GLY A 47 -3.48 8.92 20.16
N PRO A 48 -4.42 8.84 21.12
CA PRO A 48 -4.85 7.59 21.73
C PRO A 48 -5.85 6.84 20.85
N PRO A 49 -5.89 5.51 20.93
CA PRO A 49 -4.85 4.59 21.39
C PRO A 49 -3.83 4.36 20.28
N PRO A 50 -2.69 3.71 20.55
CA PRO A 50 -1.77 3.30 19.49
C PRO A 50 -2.53 2.43 18.48
N PHE A 51 -2.20 2.52 17.20
CA PHE A 51 -2.84 1.67 16.20
C PHE A 51 -2.10 0.35 16.02
N THR A 52 -2.85 -0.66 15.59
CA THR A 52 -2.31 -1.92 15.10
C THR A 52 -2.33 -1.90 13.58
N THR A 53 -1.18 -2.16 12.97
CA THR A 53 -1.06 -2.15 11.51
C THR A 53 -1.15 -3.55 10.93
N VAL A 54 -1.99 -3.71 9.91
CA VAL A 54 -2.05 -4.90 9.05
C VAL A 54 -1.47 -4.53 7.69
N VAL A 55 -0.43 -5.26 7.26
CA VAL A 55 0.23 -5.02 5.98
C VAL A 55 0.01 -6.22 5.06
N ALA A 56 -0.59 -5.98 3.89
CA ALA A 56 -0.88 -7.01 2.91
C ALA A 56 -1.07 -6.41 1.50
N PRO A 57 -1.19 -7.20 0.43
CA PRO A 57 -1.56 -6.69 -0.89
C PRO A 57 -2.89 -5.92 -0.88
N SER A 58 -3.01 -4.87 -1.73
CA SER A 58 -4.19 -3.98 -1.76
C SER A 58 -5.51 -4.75 -1.82
N GLY A 59 -5.60 -5.81 -2.62
CA GLY A 59 -6.81 -6.60 -2.73
C GLY A 59 -7.20 -7.32 -1.43
N GLN A 60 -6.25 -7.71 -0.60
CA GLN A 60 -6.52 -8.33 0.73
C GLN A 60 -6.95 -7.26 1.74
N ILE A 61 -6.24 -6.13 1.79
CA ILE A 61 -6.58 -5.01 2.68
C ILE A 61 -7.99 -4.48 2.39
N LEU A 62 -8.34 -4.29 1.11
CA LEU A 62 -9.65 -3.78 0.73
C LEU A 62 -10.79 -4.77 1.05
N ARG A 63 -10.55 -6.08 0.93
CA ARG A 63 -11.53 -7.10 1.38
C ARG A 63 -11.69 -7.10 2.90
N ALA A 64 -10.60 -7.03 3.67
CA ALA A 64 -10.66 -6.91 5.13
C ALA A 64 -11.41 -5.65 5.57
N ALA A 65 -11.20 -4.53 4.87
CA ALA A 65 -11.95 -3.29 5.09
C ALA A 65 -13.45 -3.45 4.80
N ALA A 66 -13.79 -4.06 3.66
CA ALA A 66 -15.19 -4.34 3.30
C ALA A 66 -15.91 -5.23 4.32
N ASN A 67 -15.19 -6.17 4.95
CA ASN A 67 -15.70 -7.01 6.04
C ASN A 67 -15.82 -6.27 7.38
N GLY A 68 -15.31 -5.04 7.49
CA GLY A 68 -15.30 -4.27 8.75
C GLY A 68 -14.20 -4.66 9.72
N ASP A 69 -13.13 -5.34 9.27
CA ASP A 69 -12.00 -5.76 10.10
C ASP A 69 -11.01 -4.62 10.37
N LEU A 70 -11.06 -3.54 9.60
CA LEU A 70 -10.16 -2.39 9.65
C LEU A 70 -10.95 -1.09 9.88
N ASP A 71 -10.32 -0.12 10.54
CA ASP A 71 -10.94 1.19 10.83
C ASP A 71 -10.54 2.23 9.78
N VAL A 72 -9.28 2.19 9.35
CA VAL A 72 -8.70 3.06 8.32
C VAL A 72 -7.85 2.21 7.41
N VAL A 73 -7.85 2.53 6.12
CA VAL A 73 -6.94 1.89 5.16
C VAL A 73 -6.21 2.93 4.31
N ILE A 74 -4.95 2.63 3.96
CA ILE A 74 -4.15 3.40 3.00
C ILE A 74 -3.73 2.44 1.89
N THR A 75 -4.23 2.67 0.67
CA THR A 75 -3.98 1.83 -0.50
C THR A 75 -3.61 2.67 -1.73
N HIS A 76 -3.22 2.01 -2.83
CA HIS A 76 -2.79 2.67 -4.06
C HIS A 76 -3.24 1.89 -5.31
N ALA A 77 -4.47 1.39 -5.30
CA ALA A 77 -5.07 0.61 -6.38
C ALA A 77 -6.47 1.15 -6.74
N PRO A 78 -6.59 2.33 -7.38
CA PRO A 78 -7.86 3.04 -7.54
C PRO A 78 -9.00 2.20 -8.10
N ALA A 79 -8.74 1.32 -9.08
CA ALA A 79 -9.76 0.44 -9.66
C ALA A 79 -10.29 -0.60 -8.66
N LEU A 80 -9.41 -1.14 -7.78
CA LEU A 80 -9.83 -2.05 -6.71
C LEU A 80 -10.55 -1.31 -5.59
N GLU A 81 -10.08 -0.14 -5.23
CA GLU A 81 -10.66 0.75 -4.22
C GLU A 81 -12.11 1.11 -4.58
N GLU A 82 -12.33 1.53 -5.84
CA GLU A 82 -13.68 1.80 -6.35
C GLU A 82 -14.57 0.57 -6.26
N ARG A 83 -14.11 -0.55 -6.77
CA ARG A 83 -14.90 -1.79 -6.87
C ARG A 83 -15.21 -2.43 -5.52
N LEU A 84 -14.24 -2.45 -4.59
CA LEU A 84 -14.34 -3.22 -3.35
C LEU A 84 -14.77 -2.38 -2.15
N LEU A 85 -14.57 -1.06 -2.19
CA LEU A 85 -14.79 -0.21 -1.02
C LEU A 85 -15.76 0.95 -1.28
N VAL A 86 -15.58 1.69 -2.39
CA VAL A 86 -16.37 2.91 -2.63
C VAL A 86 -17.74 2.57 -3.21
N ALA A 87 -17.82 1.87 -4.34
CA ALA A 87 -19.08 1.54 -4.99
C ALA A 87 -20.04 0.72 -4.10
N PRO A 88 -19.57 -0.25 -3.27
CA PRO A 88 -20.43 -0.95 -2.32
C PRO A 88 -20.78 -0.14 -1.07
N GLY A 89 -20.22 1.07 -0.88
CA GLY A 89 -20.51 1.93 0.27
C GLY A 89 -19.81 1.53 1.57
N HIS A 90 -18.69 0.80 1.50
CA HIS A 90 -17.90 0.41 2.68
C HIS A 90 -16.95 1.52 3.17
N ALA A 91 -16.75 2.60 2.41
CA ALA A 91 -16.02 3.78 2.83
C ALA A 91 -16.97 4.87 3.35
N LEU A 92 -16.54 5.62 4.34
CA LEU A 92 -17.19 6.86 4.83
C LEU A 92 -16.52 8.11 4.24
N LEU A 93 -15.19 8.09 4.15
CA LEU A 93 -14.38 9.15 3.57
C LEU A 93 -13.36 8.54 2.61
N ARG A 94 -13.08 9.27 1.54
CA ARG A 94 -11.98 9.05 0.62
C ARG A 94 -11.10 10.28 0.64
N CYS A 95 -9.84 10.13 1.02
CA CYS A 95 -8.92 11.24 1.19
C CYS A 95 -7.66 11.01 0.36
N PRO A 96 -7.35 11.84 -0.65
CA PRO A 96 -6.06 11.83 -1.32
C PRO A 96 -4.94 12.07 -0.29
N LEU A 97 -3.98 11.15 -0.17
CA LEU A 97 -2.87 11.27 0.78
C LEU A 97 -1.64 11.88 0.11
N ALA A 98 -1.08 11.16 -0.84
CA ALA A 98 0.12 11.53 -1.58
C ALA A 98 0.17 10.76 -2.90
N ALA A 99 1.11 11.08 -3.78
CA ALA A 99 1.43 10.26 -4.92
C ALA A 99 2.93 10.03 -5.00
N SER A 100 3.35 8.79 -5.31
CA SER A 100 4.68 8.48 -5.76
C SER A 100 4.69 8.25 -7.28
N ARG A 101 5.77 7.69 -7.78
CA ARG A 101 5.92 7.32 -9.18
C ARG A 101 6.32 5.87 -9.29
N PHE A 102 5.71 5.16 -10.23
CA PHE A 102 6.28 3.89 -10.71
C PHE A 102 7.39 4.14 -11.71
N ALA A 103 8.25 3.14 -11.86
CA ALA A 103 9.27 3.09 -12.90
C ALA A 103 9.37 1.68 -13.48
N VAL A 104 9.72 1.59 -14.75
CA VAL A 104 10.23 0.33 -15.32
C VAL A 104 11.70 0.24 -14.98
N VAL A 105 12.05 -0.79 -14.24
CA VAL A 105 13.46 -1.13 -13.90
C VAL A 105 13.91 -2.36 -14.67
N GLY A 106 15.20 -2.51 -14.83
CA GLY A 106 15.74 -3.67 -15.56
C GLY A 106 17.26 -3.66 -15.64
N PRO A 107 17.84 -4.59 -16.40
CA PRO A 107 19.29 -4.70 -16.57
C PRO A 107 19.88 -3.42 -17.17
N ALA A 108 21.05 -3.01 -16.68
CA ALA A 108 21.71 -1.77 -17.14
C ALA A 108 22.02 -1.76 -18.66
N ALA A 109 22.16 -2.95 -19.28
CA ALA A 109 22.36 -3.08 -20.73
C ALA A 109 21.11 -2.75 -21.56
N ASP A 110 19.93 -2.74 -20.96
CA ASP A 110 18.63 -2.41 -21.55
C ASP A 110 18.39 -2.98 -22.96
N PRO A 111 18.44 -4.30 -23.16
CA PRO A 111 18.33 -4.90 -24.49
C PRO A 111 16.97 -4.64 -25.18
N ALA A 112 15.93 -4.27 -24.45
CA ALA A 112 14.63 -3.86 -25.01
C ALA A 112 14.56 -2.36 -25.32
N HIS A 113 15.62 -1.59 -25.07
CA HIS A 113 15.64 -0.12 -25.28
C HIS A 113 14.48 0.61 -24.59
N VAL A 114 14.15 0.20 -23.37
CA VAL A 114 13.10 0.77 -22.55
C VAL A 114 13.38 2.24 -22.23
N ALA A 115 14.65 2.59 -22.00
CA ALA A 115 15.06 3.96 -21.65
C ALA A 115 14.73 5.00 -22.72
N THR A 116 14.58 4.59 -23.98
CA THR A 116 14.23 5.47 -25.11
C THR A 116 12.76 5.36 -25.53
N ALA A 117 11.91 4.70 -24.74
CA ALA A 117 10.48 4.63 -25.03
C ALA A 117 9.81 6.01 -24.82
N ALA A 118 8.85 6.34 -25.66
CA ALA A 118 8.10 7.59 -25.52
C ALA A 118 7.01 7.49 -24.44
N THR A 119 6.49 6.28 -24.19
CA THR A 119 5.43 6.01 -23.20
C THR A 119 5.69 4.72 -22.44
N ALA A 120 5.04 4.57 -21.28
CA ALA A 120 5.09 3.34 -20.51
C ALA A 120 4.53 2.14 -21.31
N ALA A 121 3.45 2.34 -22.06
CA ALA A 121 2.89 1.30 -22.94
C ALA A 121 3.88 0.87 -24.03
N GLU A 122 4.65 1.81 -24.59
CA GLU A 122 5.71 1.47 -25.55
C GLU A 122 6.82 0.70 -24.89
N ALA A 123 7.27 1.08 -23.68
CA ALA A 123 8.28 0.35 -22.93
C ALA A 123 7.87 -1.12 -22.74
N PHE A 124 6.63 -1.35 -22.33
CA PHE A 124 6.06 -2.69 -22.16
C PHE A 124 5.98 -3.47 -23.49
N ARG A 125 5.58 -2.82 -24.59
CA ARG A 125 5.60 -3.44 -25.93
C ARG A 125 7.00 -3.89 -26.35
N ARG A 126 8.03 -3.06 -26.11
CA ARG A 126 9.42 -3.38 -26.45
C ARG A 126 9.93 -4.57 -25.67
N ILE A 127 9.62 -4.67 -24.36
CA ILE A 127 9.97 -5.83 -23.53
C ILE A 127 9.31 -7.09 -24.09
N ALA A 128 8.03 -7.05 -24.44
CA ALA A 128 7.30 -8.18 -25.01
C ALA A 128 7.83 -8.59 -26.38
N ALA A 129 8.16 -7.62 -27.26
CA ALA A 129 8.72 -7.86 -28.59
C ALA A 129 10.08 -8.56 -28.53
N LEU A 130 10.91 -8.20 -27.56
CA LEU A 130 12.17 -8.89 -27.27
C LEU A 130 11.93 -10.32 -26.73
N GLY A 131 10.78 -10.58 -26.10
CA GLY A 131 10.60 -11.75 -25.23
C GLY A 131 11.51 -11.68 -24.02
N GLY A 132 11.86 -10.46 -23.58
CA GLY A 132 12.75 -10.22 -22.46
C GLY A 132 12.11 -10.64 -21.15
N PRO A 133 12.86 -11.24 -20.21
CA PRO A 133 12.31 -11.70 -18.96
C PRO A 133 11.71 -10.54 -18.19
N PHE A 134 10.49 -10.75 -17.67
CA PHE A 134 9.78 -9.81 -16.82
C PHE A 134 9.31 -10.51 -15.55
N VAL A 135 9.56 -9.89 -14.39
CA VAL A 135 9.08 -10.39 -13.10
C VAL A 135 7.96 -9.50 -12.60
N SER A 136 6.79 -10.10 -12.51
CA SER A 136 5.57 -9.51 -11.95
C SER A 136 5.43 -9.84 -10.47
N ARG A 137 4.68 -9.02 -9.76
CA ARG A 137 4.27 -9.37 -8.39
C ARG A 137 3.26 -10.51 -8.34
N GLY A 138 2.31 -10.58 -9.25
CA GLY A 138 1.30 -11.65 -9.31
C GLY A 138 0.36 -11.77 -8.10
N ASP A 139 0.29 -10.75 -7.21
CA ASP A 139 -0.29 -10.83 -5.85
C ASP A 139 -1.54 -9.95 -5.62
N SER A 140 -2.11 -9.38 -6.68
CA SER A 140 -3.22 -8.42 -6.60
C SER A 140 -2.91 -7.14 -5.79
N SER A 141 -1.61 -6.77 -5.67
CA SER A 141 -1.19 -5.49 -5.12
C SER A 141 -1.51 -4.34 -6.07
N GLY A 142 -1.39 -3.09 -5.58
CA GLY A 142 -1.53 -1.91 -6.42
C GLY A 142 -0.52 -1.87 -7.56
N THR A 143 0.72 -2.33 -7.33
CA THR A 143 1.75 -2.46 -8.37
C THR A 143 1.33 -3.48 -9.44
N HIS A 144 0.83 -4.65 -9.04
CA HIS A 144 0.37 -5.67 -9.98
C HIS A 144 -0.84 -5.16 -10.80
N VAL A 145 -1.80 -4.51 -10.17
CA VAL A 145 -2.95 -3.90 -10.87
C VAL A 145 -2.49 -2.86 -11.89
N LYS A 146 -1.53 -2.02 -11.53
CA LYS A 146 -0.95 -1.02 -12.44
C LYS A 146 -0.20 -1.69 -13.60
N GLU A 147 0.58 -2.71 -13.31
CA GLU A 147 1.30 -3.50 -14.31
C GLU A 147 0.36 -4.11 -15.35
N LEU A 148 -0.72 -4.77 -14.90
CA LEU A 148 -1.72 -5.35 -15.81
C LEU A 148 -2.40 -4.28 -16.69
N ALA A 149 -2.66 -3.09 -16.13
CA ALA A 149 -3.20 -1.97 -16.90
C ALA A 149 -2.20 -1.47 -17.98
N LEU A 150 -0.90 -1.50 -17.68
CA LEU A 150 0.15 -1.12 -18.65
C LEU A 150 0.30 -2.17 -19.77
N TRP A 151 0.24 -3.47 -19.44
CA TRP A 151 0.20 -4.55 -20.44
C TRP A 151 -1.01 -4.41 -21.35
N HIS A 152 -2.18 -4.16 -20.78
CA HIS A 152 -3.40 -3.91 -21.56
C HIS A 152 -3.26 -2.68 -22.47
N ALA A 153 -2.74 -1.57 -21.96
CA ALA A 153 -2.49 -0.37 -22.77
C ALA A 153 -1.44 -0.58 -23.87
N ALA A 154 -0.50 -1.50 -23.66
CA ALA A 154 0.45 -1.95 -24.64
C ALA A 154 -0.15 -2.86 -25.73
N GLY A 155 -1.40 -3.36 -25.54
CA GLY A 155 -2.02 -4.35 -26.42
C GLY A 155 -1.36 -5.74 -26.33
N VAL A 156 -0.74 -6.07 -25.19
CA VAL A 156 0.04 -7.29 -24.98
C VAL A 156 -0.60 -8.15 -23.90
N THR A 157 -0.70 -9.45 -24.17
CA THR A 157 -0.94 -10.48 -23.15
C THR A 157 0.39 -11.16 -22.84
N PRO A 158 0.92 -11.03 -21.60
CA PRO A 158 2.18 -11.65 -21.23
C PRO A 158 2.17 -13.16 -21.42
N ALA A 159 3.28 -13.71 -21.93
CA ALA A 159 3.39 -15.15 -22.18
C ALA A 159 4.28 -15.82 -21.12
N PRO A 160 3.90 -17.00 -20.59
CA PRO A 160 4.63 -17.68 -19.50
C PRO A 160 6.11 -17.92 -19.74
N ARG A 161 6.56 -17.98 -21.02
CA ARG A 161 7.96 -18.23 -21.35
C ARG A 161 8.93 -17.10 -20.93
N TRP A 162 8.41 -15.87 -20.75
CA TRP A 162 9.21 -14.70 -20.37
C TRP A 162 8.59 -13.89 -19.23
N TYR A 163 7.41 -14.26 -18.76
CA TYR A 163 6.67 -13.58 -17.69
C TYR A 163 6.56 -14.48 -16.46
N LEU A 164 7.18 -14.06 -15.36
CA LEU A 164 7.20 -14.79 -14.09
C LEU A 164 6.47 -14.01 -13.03
N GLU A 165 5.48 -14.64 -12.39
CA GLU A 165 4.83 -14.09 -11.21
C GLU A 165 5.57 -14.56 -9.95
N SER A 166 6.05 -13.59 -9.14
CA SER A 166 6.81 -13.88 -7.92
C SER A 166 5.90 -14.31 -6.76
N GLY A 167 4.66 -13.82 -6.73
CA GLY A 167 3.75 -13.98 -5.59
C GLY A 167 4.22 -13.26 -4.31
N ALA A 168 5.27 -12.43 -4.42
CA ALA A 168 5.97 -11.83 -3.29
C ALA A 168 5.68 -10.31 -3.15
N ASP A 169 6.21 -9.70 -2.08
CA ASP A 169 6.16 -8.25 -1.91
C ASP A 169 7.06 -7.49 -2.91
N GLN A 170 7.02 -6.16 -2.88
CA GLN A 170 7.73 -5.34 -3.87
C GLN A 170 9.25 -5.53 -3.79
N ALA A 171 9.83 -5.58 -2.58
CA ALA A 171 11.27 -5.71 -2.40
C ALA A 171 11.77 -7.08 -2.89
N ALA A 172 11.12 -8.17 -2.47
CA ALA A 172 11.47 -9.52 -2.90
C ALA A 172 11.32 -9.71 -4.42
N THR A 173 10.25 -9.13 -5.02
CA THR A 173 10.05 -9.15 -6.48
C THR A 173 11.21 -8.45 -7.21
N LEU A 174 11.68 -7.30 -6.70
CA LEU A 174 12.75 -6.53 -7.32
C LEU A 174 14.11 -7.25 -7.19
N HIS A 175 14.40 -7.91 -6.08
CA HIS A 175 15.58 -8.76 -5.95
C HIS A 175 15.53 -9.94 -6.91
N LEU A 176 14.40 -10.62 -7.03
CA LEU A 176 14.24 -11.71 -8.01
C LEU A 176 14.42 -11.23 -9.44
N ALA A 177 13.87 -10.04 -9.78
CA ALA A 177 14.06 -9.44 -11.10
C ALA A 177 15.55 -9.14 -11.38
N ASP A 178 16.27 -8.62 -10.38
CA ASP A 178 17.70 -8.33 -10.48
C ASP A 178 18.52 -9.59 -10.71
N GLU A 179 18.31 -10.65 -9.92
CA GLU A 179 18.95 -11.96 -10.09
C GLU A 179 18.70 -12.58 -11.47
N ARG A 180 17.51 -12.40 -12.01
CA ARG A 180 17.10 -12.89 -13.34
C ARG A 180 17.50 -11.98 -14.49
N ARG A 181 18.11 -10.82 -14.21
CA ARG A 181 18.36 -9.76 -15.20
C ARG A 181 17.09 -9.43 -15.98
N ALA A 182 15.97 -9.40 -15.26
CA ALA A 182 14.64 -9.19 -15.79
C ALA A 182 14.20 -7.73 -15.63
N TYR A 183 13.20 -7.35 -16.42
CA TYR A 183 12.44 -6.12 -16.20
C TYR A 183 11.40 -6.32 -15.11
N ALA A 184 11.03 -5.24 -14.42
CA ALA A 184 9.94 -5.21 -13.46
C ALA A 184 9.34 -3.81 -13.37
N LEU A 185 8.10 -3.72 -12.84
CA LEU A 185 7.51 -2.45 -12.42
C LEU A 185 7.85 -2.21 -10.95
N ALA A 186 8.49 -1.10 -10.67
CA ALA A 186 8.90 -0.70 -9.33
C ALA A 186 8.15 0.56 -8.86
N ASP A 187 7.75 0.62 -7.58
CA ASP A 187 7.49 1.89 -6.91
C ASP A 187 8.82 2.53 -6.56
N LEU A 188 9.06 3.76 -7.04
CA LEU A 188 10.36 4.41 -6.91
C LEU A 188 10.82 4.59 -5.45
N PRO A 189 9.98 5.03 -4.49
CA PRO A 189 10.41 5.13 -3.10
C PRO A 189 10.85 3.80 -2.50
N THR A 190 10.20 2.69 -2.85
CA THR A 190 10.60 1.36 -2.42
C THR A 190 11.93 0.97 -3.07
N TYR A 191 12.05 1.12 -4.40
CA TYR A 191 13.28 0.80 -5.14
C TYR A 191 14.49 1.56 -4.61
N ALA A 192 14.34 2.85 -4.33
CA ALA A 192 15.43 3.71 -3.84
C ALA A 192 15.99 3.30 -2.47
N LYS A 193 15.24 2.52 -1.69
CA LYS A 193 15.67 2.00 -0.38
C LYS A 193 16.39 0.66 -0.47
N LEU A 194 16.28 -0.04 -1.59
CA LEU A 194 16.94 -1.33 -1.78
C LEU A 194 18.43 -1.13 -2.07
N GLN A 195 19.26 -1.99 -1.47
CA GLN A 195 20.70 -1.96 -1.63
C GLN A 195 21.17 -3.17 -2.48
N GLY A 196 22.27 -3.01 -3.18
CA GLY A 196 22.92 -4.10 -3.88
C GLY A 196 22.31 -4.52 -5.21
N LEU A 197 21.29 -3.80 -5.71
CA LEU A 197 20.72 -4.08 -7.02
C LEU A 197 21.63 -3.60 -8.16
N ALA A 198 21.86 -4.48 -9.14
CA ALA A 198 22.55 -4.15 -10.39
C ALA A 198 21.59 -3.52 -11.43
N SER A 199 20.29 -3.75 -11.29
CA SER A 199 19.24 -3.15 -12.12
C SER A 199 19.25 -1.62 -12.01
N ARG A 200 18.67 -0.96 -13.02
CA ARG A 200 18.58 0.50 -13.10
C ARG A 200 17.15 0.91 -13.38
N VAL A 201 16.78 2.14 -12.97
CA VAL A 201 15.58 2.81 -13.44
C VAL A 201 15.82 3.14 -14.93
N LEU A 202 15.00 2.57 -15.79
CA LEU A 202 15.10 2.75 -17.23
C LEU A 202 14.08 3.77 -17.75
N PHE A 203 12.85 3.74 -17.20
CA PHE A 203 11.80 4.65 -17.65
C PHE A 203 10.85 5.02 -16.51
N ALA A 204 10.61 6.33 -16.32
CA ALA A 204 9.69 6.86 -15.30
C ALA A 204 8.95 8.14 -15.72
N ALA A 205 9.11 8.60 -16.96
CA ALA A 205 8.69 9.95 -17.37
C ALA A 205 7.19 10.08 -17.71
N ASP A 206 6.46 8.94 -17.84
CA ASP A 206 5.05 8.95 -18.24
C ASP A 206 4.10 9.22 -17.05
N THR A 207 3.05 10.01 -17.26
CA THR A 207 1.98 10.26 -16.27
C THR A 207 1.19 8.98 -15.93
N ALA A 208 1.13 8.01 -16.86
CA ALA A 208 0.56 6.69 -16.60
C ALA A 208 1.28 5.95 -15.46
N LEU A 209 2.50 6.35 -15.11
CA LEU A 209 3.29 5.80 -14.01
C LEU A 209 3.05 6.52 -12.67
N THR A 210 2.08 7.42 -12.58
CA THR A 210 1.67 7.99 -11.30
C THR A 210 1.09 6.91 -10.39
N ASN A 211 1.49 6.93 -9.13
CA ASN A 211 1.08 5.98 -8.08
C ASN A 211 0.36 6.73 -6.95
N PRO A 212 -0.97 6.94 -7.04
CA PRO A 212 -1.73 7.67 -6.04
C PRO A 212 -1.99 6.81 -4.80
N TYR A 213 -1.74 7.35 -3.61
CA TYR A 213 -2.08 6.77 -2.31
C TYR A 213 -3.31 7.45 -1.75
N THR A 214 -4.31 6.66 -1.43
CA THR A 214 -5.58 7.15 -0.89
C THR A 214 -5.82 6.55 0.48
N LEU A 215 -6.22 7.41 1.43
CA LEU A 215 -6.70 7.01 2.74
C LEU A 215 -8.23 6.91 2.71
N TYR A 216 -8.75 5.82 3.27
CA TYR A 216 -10.19 5.62 3.47
C TYR A 216 -10.52 5.44 4.94
N LEU A 217 -11.52 6.17 5.43
CA LEU A 217 -12.19 5.86 6.68
C LEU A 217 -13.25 4.79 6.38
N VAL A 218 -13.14 3.64 7.02
CA VAL A 218 -13.98 2.47 6.75
C VAL A 218 -15.31 2.60 7.52
N ARG A 219 -16.41 2.21 6.86
CA ARG A 219 -17.73 2.11 7.50
C ARG A 219 -17.77 0.86 8.36
N ARG A 220 -18.04 1.03 9.65
CA ARG A 220 -18.15 -0.07 10.61
C ARG A 220 -19.35 0.13 11.52
N PRO A 221 -20.00 -0.95 11.96
CA PRO A 221 -21.08 -0.87 12.94
C PRO A 221 -20.62 -0.24 14.26
N GLN A 222 -19.39 -0.51 14.68
CA GLN A 222 -18.74 0.07 15.85
C GLN A 222 -17.45 0.77 15.38
N ALA A 223 -17.61 2.02 14.94
CA ALA A 223 -16.48 2.84 14.52
C ALA A 223 -15.54 3.12 15.70
N HIS A 224 -14.23 2.97 15.48
CA HIS A 224 -13.24 3.33 16.49
C HIS A 224 -13.26 4.86 16.72
N PRO A 225 -13.35 5.34 17.97
CA PRO A 225 -13.51 6.79 18.24
C PRO A 225 -12.37 7.64 17.65
N ALA A 226 -11.13 7.15 17.66
CA ALA A 226 -9.98 7.88 17.09
C ALA A 226 -9.83 7.73 15.57
N ALA A 227 -10.66 6.95 14.87
CA ALA A 227 -10.46 6.70 13.43
C ALA A 227 -10.56 7.96 12.57
N ARG A 228 -11.51 8.84 12.89
CA ARG A 228 -11.69 10.11 12.19
C ARG A 228 -10.56 11.09 12.50
N ASP A 229 -10.12 11.16 13.76
CA ASP A 229 -9.02 12.03 14.18
C ASP A 229 -7.70 11.59 13.52
N PHE A 230 -7.46 10.27 13.45
CA PHE A 230 -6.32 9.72 12.72
C PHE A 230 -6.40 10.08 11.21
N ALA A 231 -7.55 9.89 10.58
CA ALA A 231 -7.73 10.22 9.16
C ALA A 231 -7.48 11.72 8.90
N THR A 232 -7.99 12.60 9.75
CA THR A 232 -7.77 14.04 9.66
C THR A 232 -6.29 14.38 9.85
N TRP A 233 -5.65 13.85 10.89
CA TRP A 233 -4.23 14.08 11.15
C TRP A 233 -3.35 13.55 10.00
N ALA A 234 -3.61 12.31 9.55
CA ALA A 234 -2.83 11.66 8.49
C ALA A 234 -2.89 12.42 7.17
N THR A 235 -4.02 13.08 6.88
CA THR A 235 -4.20 13.87 5.64
C THR A 235 -3.78 15.34 5.77
N HIS A 236 -3.26 15.74 6.91
CA HIS A 236 -2.67 17.07 7.18
C HIS A 236 -1.21 16.92 7.62
N ALA A 237 -0.93 16.94 8.91
CA ALA A 237 0.45 16.87 9.43
C ALA A 237 1.16 15.56 9.04
N GLY A 238 0.47 14.42 9.07
CA GLY A 238 0.99 13.13 8.62
C GLY A 238 1.37 13.15 7.14
N ARG A 239 0.52 13.73 6.29
CA ARG A 239 0.80 13.94 4.87
C ARG A 239 2.03 14.81 4.64
N ASP A 240 2.15 15.94 5.34
CA ASP A 240 3.28 16.83 5.19
C ASP A 240 4.60 16.13 5.55
N ALA A 241 4.59 15.26 6.56
CA ALA A 241 5.73 14.44 6.92
C ALA A 241 6.06 13.37 5.85
N VAL A 242 5.06 12.74 5.23
CA VAL A 242 5.25 11.82 4.09
C VAL A 242 5.84 12.58 2.88
N LEU A 243 5.35 13.78 2.59
CA LEU A 243 5.86 14.63 1.50
C LEU A 243 7.29 15.13 1.75
N ALA A 244 7.76 15.12 3.00
CA ALA A 244 9.13 15.45 3.34
C ALA A 244 10.14 14.33 3.03
N LEU A 245 9.68 13.09 2.75
CA LEU A 245 10.55 11.98 2.38
C LEU A 245 11.28 12.26 1.06
N ARG A 246 12.55 11.84 1.01
CA ARG A 246 13.42 12.02 -0.15
C ARG A 246 13.97 10.69 -0.64
N LEU A 247 14.19 10.59 -1.96
CA LEU A 247 14.97 9.51 -2.57
C LEU A 247 16.46 9.72 -2.29
N GLY A 248 17.28 8.72 -2.61
CA GLY A 248 18.73 8.78 -2.37
C GLY A 248 19.47 9.92 -3.10
N ASP A 249 18.89 10.44 -4.19
CA ASP A 249 19.39 11.58 -4.95
C ASP A 249 18.87 12.94 -4.44
N GLY A 250 18.11 12.95 -3.34
CA GLY A 250 17.51 14.15 -2.74
C GLY A 250 16.19 14.60 -3.37
N THR A 251 15.73 13.96 -4.45
CA THR A 251 14.42 14.29 -5.05
C THR A 251 13.26 13.87 -4.15
N ALA A 252 12.09 14.48 -4.33
CA ALA A 252 10.91 14.13 -3.53
C ALA A 252 10.46 12.69 -3.82
N ALA A 253 10.34 11.88 -2.76
CA ALA A 253 9.81 10.52 -2.85
C ALA A 253 8.30 10.53 -3.11
N PHE A 254 7.61 11.54 -2.58
CA PHE A 254 6.18 11.74 -2.71
C PHE A 254 5.86 13.19 -3.07
N VAL A 255 4.78 13.36 -3.81
CA VAL A 255 4.21 14.67 -4.15
C VAL A 255 2.76 14.74 -3.66
N ARG A 256 2.25 15.96 -3.49
CA ARG A 256 0.85 16.15 -3.10
C ARG A 256 -0.07 15.64 -4.21
N GLN A 257 -0.99 14.76 -3.84
CA GLN A 257 -2.08 14.35 -4.72
C GLN A 257 -3.16 15.44 -4.67
N PRO A 258 -3.70 15.88 -5.82
CA PRO A 258 -4.78 16.87 -5.85
C PRO A 258 -6.08 16.28 -5.29
N GLY A 259 -6.94 17.17 -4.77
CA GLY A 259 -8.24 16.84 -4.20
C GLY A 259 -8.27 16.97 -2.67
N GLU A 260 -9.49 17.02 -2.14
CA GLU A 260 -9.82 17.07 -0.73
C GLU A 260 -10.44 15.75 -0.28
N CYS A 261 -10.70 15.62 1.03
CA CYS A 261 -11.43 14.48 1.54
C CYS A 261 -12.91 14.55 1.13
N ASP A 262 -13.37 13.53 0.43
CA ASP A 262 -14.76 13.42 -0.02
C ASP A 262 -15.53 12.41 0.84
N ALA A 263 -16.76 12.76 1.24
CA ALA A 263 -17.69 11.81 1.81
C ALA A 263 -18.15 10.83 0.71
N THR A 264 -17.85 9.55 0.88
CA THR A 264 -18.24 8.51 -0.09
C THR A 264 -19.61 7.91 0.21
N ALA A 265 -20.18 8.22 1.37
CA ALA A 265 -21.51 7.76 1.74
C ALA A 265 -22.56 8.48 0.86
N ARG A 266 -23.18 7.73 -0.03
CA ARG A 266 -24.55 8.07 -0.45
C ARG A 266 -25.47 7.83 0.75
N PRO A 267 -26.41 8.75 1.01
CA PRO A 267 -27.36 8.60 2.09
C PRO A 267 -28.17 7.32 1.99
#